data_38d96c02f7917232c4a806052367c88d
#
_entry.id   38d96c02f7917232c4a806052367c88d
#
_cell.length_a   1.000
_cell.length_b   1.000
_cell.length_c   1.000
_cell.angle_alpha   90.00
_cell.angle_beta   90.00
_cell.angle_gamma   90.00
#
_symmetry.space_group_name_H-M   'P 1'
#
loop_
_entity.id
_entity.type
_entity.pdbx_description
1 polymer ?
#
loop_
_entity_poly.entity_id
_entity_poly.type
_entity_poly.pdbx_seq_one_letter_code
_entity_poly.pdbx_strand_id
1 'polypeptide(L)'
;MSSLPHSMNHHNVLANIAPSSPSYTNLGSPHTAAFVRSSVSPVAPTQPSTTSNSSSNIANASPEWLQQMMCAEISRQSFAPHHHARAAALAARSSANHGQDPKKGIVLPAGVVANGLSFPMKGSDSTAQSADSSLSMSPTKSSSMRTQEADPKDSDKSWSIMDMGGLKLKNIGVDIFRYTFLTSLFINHNNLTTLSPAILQLRNLSVLDASGNQLVAIPPEIGMLTSLSALFLFDNQLTILPPEIGTLYQLEMLGIEGNPLQPNLYEIIKQEGTQALVAYLRDSCPVPVPPPEREWISLDMDLPPMSAEEDEAYTFAVLSYNILCEKYATAQMYGYTPSWALAWDYRKECILQELVSYNAEFFCLQEVEMGQFYDYFEPKLNQHGYEGIYWPKSRARTMRDDERQHVDGCATFFKTDTFELVDKHLIEFNQIALQRPDFKKTQDIFNRVMTKDNVACIGMLEHRKAGYKIIVANAHMHWNPEFRDVKLVQAAM
;
A
#
# COMPACT_ATOMS: atom_id res chain seq x y z
N MET A 1 35.49 -16.19 36.97
CA MET A 1 35.66 -17.16 35.90
C MET A 1 34.62 -18.21 36.08
N SER A 2 33.45 -18.02 35.53
CA SER A 2 32.40 -19.03 35.40
C SER A 2 31.52 -18.62 34.22
N SER A 3 31.42 -19.54 33.34
CA SER A 3 30.85 -19.57 32.01
C SER A 3 29.38 -19.15 31.99
N LEU A 4 29.06 -18.26 31.08
CA LEU A 4 27.70 -17.95 30.62
C LEU A 4 27.04 -19.21 30.04
N PRO A 5 25.76 -19.47 30.29
CA PRO A 5 25.05 -20.54 29.63
C PRO A 5 24.66 -20.16 28.20
N HIS A 6 24.69 -21.18 27.38
CA HIS A 6 24.52 -21.19 25.95
C HIS A 6 23.31 -20.38 25.44
N SER A 7 23.60 -19.51 24.48
CA SER A 7 22.62 -19.01 23.55
C SER A 7 21.88 -20.19 22.89
N MET A 8 20.58 -20.27 23.08
CA MET A 8 19.74 -21.16 22.26
C MET A 8 19.81 -20.65 20.81
N ASN A 9 20.42 -21.47 19.99
CA ASN A 9 20.42 -21.30 18.54
C ASN A 9 18.99 -21.44 17.99
N HIS A 10 18.27 -20.35 17.85
CA HIS A 10 17.07 -20.27 17.03
C HIS A 10 17.42 -20.10 15.53
N HIS A 11 18.46 -20.79 15.09
CA HIS A 11 18.79 -20.85 13.67
C HIS A 11 17.93 -21.93 13.01
N ASN A 12 17.17 -21.54 11.98
CA ASN A 12 16.56 -22.38 10.95
C ASN A 12 15.03 -22.59 10.91
N VAL A 13 14.19 -21.68 11.33
CA VAL A 13 12.75 -21.81 11.02
C VAL A 13 12.29 -20.88 9.91
N LEU A 14 12.89 -19.72 9.74
CA LEU A 14 12.49 -18.77 8.68
C LEU A 14 13.20 -18.97 7.32
N ALA A 15 14.32 -19.66 7.30
CA ALA A 15 15.09 -19.86 6.05
C ALA A 15 14.47 -20.87 5.06
N ASN A 16 13.45 -21.65 5.48
CA ASN A 16 12.80 -22.67 4.65
C ASN A 16 11.36 -22.33 4.22
N ILE A 17 10.89 -21.11 4.49
CA ILE A 17 9.56 -20.65 4.04
C ILE A 17 9.75 -19.65 2.91
N ALA A 18 10.45 -20.05 1.86
CA ALA A 18 10.14 -19.53 0.55
C ALA A 18 8.97 -20.38 0.03
N PRO A 19 7.76 -19.83 -0.11
CA PRO A 19 6.70 -20.56 -0.77
C PRO A 19 7.17 -20.83 -2.19
N SER A 20 7.31 -22.09 -2.56
CA SER A 20 7.25 -22.48 -3.96
C SER A 20 6.00 -21.79 -4.51
N SER A 21 6.16 -20.96 -5.55
CA SER A 21 5.07 -20.32 -6.25
C SER A 21 3.92 -21.31 -6.39
N PRO A 22 2.67 -20.94 -6.05
CA PRO A 22 1.56 -21.85 -6.23
C PRO A 22 1.48 -22.18 -7.71
N SER A 23 1.80 -23.43 -8.05
CA SER A 23 1.53 -23.98 -9.38
C SER A 23 0.01 -24.01 -9.49
N TYR A 24 -0.55 -23.06 -10.26
CA TYR A 24 -1.94 -23.15 -10.69
C TYR A 24 -2.10 -24.42 -11.50
N THR A 25 -2.68 -25.44 -10.91
CA THR A 25 -3.16 -26.61 -11.61
C THR A 25 -4.37 -26.20 -12.43
N ASN A 26 -4.12 -25.96 -13.71
CA ASN A 26 -5.16 -25.85 -14.72
C ASN A 26 -5.98 -27.15 -14.77
N LEU A 27 -7.23 -27.11 -14.39
CA LEU A 27 -8.20 -28.14 -14.69
C LEU A 27 -8.70 -27.97 -16.14
N GLY A 28 -8.25 -28.88 -17.01
CA GLY A 28 -8.98 -29.28 -18.19
C GLY A 28 -8.54 -28.70 -19.53
N SER A 29 -7.69 -29.38 -20.25
CA SER A 29 -8.02 -30.10 -21.50
C SER A 29 -6.76 -30.61 -22.22
N PRO A 30 -6.82 -31.76 -22.90
CA PRO A 30 -5.67 -32.43 -23.45
C PRO A 30 -5.48 -32.12 -24.92
N HIS A 31 -4.29 -31.74 -25.34
CA HIS A 31 -3.76 -32.09 -26.67
C HIS A 31 -2.23 -32.04 -26.68
N THR A 32 -1.66 -33.22 -26.70
CA THR A 32 -0.30 -33.54 -27.09
C THR A 32 -0.01 -33.07 -28.51
N ALA A 33 1.06 -32.30 -28.74
CA ALA A 33 1.68 -32.19 -30.05
C ALA A 33 3.21 -32.20 -29.90
N ALA A 34 3.81 -33.13 -30.62
CA ALA A 34 5.20 -33.50 -30.61
C ALA A 34 6.11 -32.42 -31.17
N PHE A 35 7.29 -32.26 -30.56
CA PHE A 35 8.42 -31.47 -31.12
C PHE A 35 9.04 -32.22 -32.27
N VAL A 36 8.96 -31.62 -33.48
CA VAL A 36 9.80 -31.98 -34.62
C VAL A 36 10.82 -30.88 -34.83
N ARG A 37 12.10 -31.22 -34.70
CA ARG A 37 13.22 -30.38 -35.13
C ARG A 37 13.27 -30.36 -36.68
N SER A 38 13.23 -29.18 -37.27
CA SER A 38 13.70 -28.99 -38.62
C SER A 38 14.61 -27.74 -38.70
N SER A 39 15.79 -28.01 -39.22
CA SER A 39 16.84 -27.07 -39.56
C SER A 39 16.44 -26.22 -40.77
N VAL A 40 16.54 -24.91 -40.67
CA VAL A 40 16.42 -24.01 -41.83
C VAL A 40 17.57 -23.00 -41.83
N SER A 41 18.26 -22.93 -42.94
CA SER A 41 19.39 -22.06 -43.30
C SER A 41 18.95 -20.57 -43.43
N PRO A 42 19.88 -19.60 -43.39
CA PRO A 42 19.56 -18.18 -43.29
C PRO A 42 19.12 -17.60 -44.64
N VAL A 43 18.02 -16.85 -44.66
CA VAL A 43 17.55 -16.03 -45.75
C VAL A 43 17.83 -14.55 -45.44
N ALA A 44 18.32 -13.84 -46.46
CA ALA A 44 18.71 -12.43 -46.45
C ALA A 44 17.54 -11.49 -46.15
N PRO A 45 17.81 -10.25 -45.65
CA PRO A 45 16.77 -9.33 -45.20
C PRO A 45 16.06 -8.67 -46.40
N THR A 46 14.76 -8.89 -46.50
CA THR A 46 13.84 -8.10 -47.30
C THR A 46 13.30 -6.93 -46.49
N GLN A 47 13.30 -5.75 -47.12
CA GLN A 47 12.76 -4.50 -46.58
C GLN A 47 11.27 -4.64 -46.22
N PRO A 48 10.78 -3.97 -45.17
CA PRO A 48 9.37 -3.99 -44.86
C PRO A 48 8.60 -3.06 -45.80
N SER A 49 7.72 -3.65 -46.59
CA SER A 49 6.68 -2.93 -47.32
C SER A 49 5.62 -2.42 -46.33
N THR A 50 5.48 -1.11 -46.24
CA THR A 50 4.36 -0.42 -45.62
C THR A 50 3.07 -0.77 -46.33
N THR A 51 2.20 -1.56 -45.71
CA THR A 51 0.77 -1.63 -46.07
C THR A 51 -0.09 -1.73 -44.83
N SER A 52 -0.83 -0.65 -44.61
CA SER A 52 -2.01 -0.43 -43.85
C SER A 52 -2.95 -1.65 -43.73
N ASN A 53 -3.02 -2.23 -42.52
CA ASN A 53 -4.14 -3.07 -42.06
C ASN A 53 -4.49 -2.77 -40.60
N SER A 54 -4.80 -1.50 -40.32
CA SER A 54 -5.16 -1.06 -38.95
C SER A 54 -6.68 -0.88 -38.71
N SER A 55 -7.52 -1.13 -39.72
CA SER A 55 -8.94 -0.76 -39.61
C SER A 55 -9.86 -1.83 -39.04
N SER A 56 -9.42 -3.09 -38.86
CA SER A 56 -10.31 -4.18 -38.42
C SER A 56 -10.21 -4.53 -36.91
N ASN A 57 -9.19 -4.03 -36.21
CA ASN A 57 -8.98 -4.35 -34.77
C ASN A 57 -9.49 -3.28 -33.80
N ILE A 58 -10.04 -2.17 -34.28
CA ILE A 58 -10.48 -1.04 -33.43
C ILE A 58 -11.88 -1.29 -32.85
N ALA A 59 -12.69 -2.12 -33.47
CA ALA A 59 -14.09 -2.33 -33.08
C ALA A 59 -14.31 -3.02 -31.72
N ASN A 60 -13.28 -3.70 -31.17
CA ASN A 60 -13.34 -4.42 -29.90
C ASN A 60 -12.29 -3.93 -28.87
N ALA A 61 -11.67 -2.79 -29.11
CA ALA A 61 -10.69 -2.24 -28.17
C ALA A 61 -11.39 -1.63 -26.95
N SER A 62 -10.82 -1.85 -25.75
CA SER A 62 -11.31 -1.19 -24.53
C SER A 62 -11.19 0.33 -24.62
N PRO A 63 -11.99 1.10 -23.90
CA PRO A 63 -11.86 2.55 -23.81
C PRO A 63 -10.45 2.99 -23.41
N GLU A 64 -9.81 2.24 -22.50
CA GLU A 64 -8.45 2.48 -22.02
C GLU A 64 -7.42 2.30 -23.14
N TRP A 65 -7.59 1.27 -23.99
CA TRP A 65 -6.70 1.08 -25.15
C TRP A 65 -6.86 2.18 -26.19
N LEU A 66 -8.09 2.62 -26.46
CA LEU A 66 -8.33 3.76 -27.36
C LEU A 66 -7.68 5.03 -26.81
N GLN A 67 -7.74 5.25 -25.52
CA GLN A 67 -7.06 6.34 -24.83
C GLN A 67 -5.54 6.25 -25.01
N GLN A 68 -4.94 5.06 -24.86
CA GLN A 68 -3.51 4.85 -25.12
C GLN A 68 -3.11 5.23 -26.56
N MET A 69 -3.88 4.77 -27.54
CA MET A 69 -3.61 5.10 -28.94
C MET A 69 -3.69 6.61 -29.20
N MET A 70 -4.67 7.30 -28.60
CA MET A 70 -4.77 8.76 -28.70
C MET A 70 -3.58 9.46 -28.06
N CYS A 71 -3.15 9.02 -26.87
CA CYS A 71 -1.98 9.57 -26.18
C CYS A 71 -0.70 9.32 -26.97
N ALA A 72 -0.54 8.14 -27.59
CA ALA A 72 0.59 7.82 -28.46
C ALA A 72 0.64 8.75 -29.68
N GLU A 73 -0.50 9.02 -30.33
CA GLU A 73 -0.56 9.93 -31.47
C GLU A 73 -0.21 11.37 -31.08
N ILE A 74 -0.70 11.84 -29.92
CA ILE A 74 -0.34 13.15 -29.36
C ILE A 74 1.16 13.19 -29.03
N SER A 75 1.70 12.15 -28.43
CA SER A 75 3.14 12.04 -28.14
C SER A 75 3.97 12.18 -29.41
N ARG A 76 3.60 11.51 -30.52
CA ARG A 76 4.29 11.59 -31.80
C ARG A 76 4.35 13.01 -32.38
N GLN A 77 3.38 13.85 -32.01
CA GLN A 77 3.35 15.26 -32.44
C GLN A 77 4.23 16.16 -31.54
N SER A 78 4.70 15.67 -30.40
CA SER A 78 5.46 16.45 -29.40
C SER A 78 6.98 16.44 -29.62
N PHE A 79 7.46 16.16 -30.84
CA PHE A 79 8.87 15.99 -31.16
C PHE A 79 9.70 17.30 -31.16
N ALA A 80 9.03 18.45 -31.15
CA ALA A 80 9.73 19.73 -31.17
C ALA A 80 10.42 20.01 -29.80
N PRO A 81 11.65 20.58 -29.78
CA PRO A 81 12.36 20.83 -28.53
C PRO A 81 11.54 21.61 -27.52
N HIS A 82 11.55 21.16 -26.27
CA HIS A 82 10.77 21.77 -25.17
C HIS A 82 9.27 21.95 -25.47
N HIS A 83 8.66 20.98 -26.16
CA HIS A 83 7.25 21.05 -26.57
C HIS A 83 6.32 21.27 -25.38
N HIS A 84 6.49 20.50 -24.30
CA HIS A 84 5.62 20.55 -23.12
C HIS A 84 5.76 21.87 -22.36
N ALA A 85 6.98 22.36 -22.18
CA ALA A 85 7.21 23.64 -21.52
C ALA A 85 6.61 24.82 -22.31
N ARG A 86 6.74 24.81 -23.65
CA ARG A 86 6.14 25.84 -24.51
C ARG A 86 4.62 25.78 -24.48
N ALA A 87 4.04 24.61 -24.54
CA ALA A 87 2.59 24.43 -24.46
C ALA A 87 2.04 24.85 -23.11
N ALA A 88 2.71 24.52 -22.00
CA ALA A 88 2.34 24.97 -20.67
C ALA A 88 2.41 26.51 -20.54
N ALA A 89 3.44 27.14 -21.09
CA ALA A 89 3.57 28.59 -21.10
C ALA A 89 2.45 29.30 -21.90
N LEU A 90 2.02 28.69 -23.02
CA LEU A 90 0.89 29.19 -23.82
C LEU A 90 -0.44 29.06 -23.06
N ALA A 91 -0.68 27.90 -22.41
CA ALA A 91 -1.88 27.66 -21.60
C ALA A 91 -1.98 28.64 -20.41
N ALA A 92 -0.87 28.89 -19.71
CA ALA A 92 -0.83 29.86 -18.62
C ALA A 92 -1.17 31.29 -19.07
N ARG A 93 -0.71 31.71 -20.27
CA ARG A 93 -1.05 33.02 -20.83
C ARG A 93 -2.53 33.13 -21.22
N SER A 94 -3.14 32.06 -21.76
CA SER A 94 -4.55 32.05 -22.10
C SER A 94 -5.45 32.06 -20.83
N SER A 95 -5.08 31.38 -19.78
CA SER A 95 -5.78 31.36 -18.49
C SER A 95 -5.72 32.72 -17.78
N ALA A 96 -4.59 33.42 -17.86
CA ALA A 96 -4.44 34.77 -17.29
C ALA A 96 -5.41 35.80 -17.95
N ASN A 97 -5.77 35.58 -19.23
CA ASN A 97 -6.71 36.42 -19.94
C ASN A 97 -8.20 36.14 -19.61
N HIS A 98 -8.50 35.00 -18.93
CA HIS A 98 -9.88 34.59 -18.62
C HIS A 98 -10.22 34.58 -17.14
N GLY A 99 -9.33 35.03 -16.24
CA GLY A 99 -9.62 35.22 -14.80
C GLY A 99 -9.99 33.95 -14.03
N GLN A 100 -9.62 32.77 -14.50
CA GLN A 100 -9.83 31.50 -13.78
C GLN A 100 -8.58 31.09 -12.99
N ASP A 101 -8.79 30.69 -11.73
CA ASP A 101 -7.78 30.34 -10.75
C ASP A 101 -7.04 29.03 -11.13
N PRO A 102 -5.70 29.00 -11.26
CA PRO A 102 -4.95 27.84 -11.77
C PRO A 102 -4.74 26.69 -10.77
N LYS A 103 -5.43 26.69 -9.62
CA LYS A 103 -5.12 25.77 -8.50
C LYS A 103 -5.88 24.44 -8.46
N LYS A 104 -6.64 24.05 -9.47
CA LYS A 104 -7.30 22.72 -9.53
C LYS A 104 -7.14 22.08 -10.91
N GLY A 105 -6.17 21.20 -11.04
CA GLY A 105 -6.07 20.28 -12.16
C GLY A 105 -4.67 19.69 -12.26
N ILE A 106 -4.57 18.38 -12.31
CA ILE A 106 -3.38 17.69 -12.81
C ILE A 106 -3.19 18.18 -14.24
N VAL A 107 -2.12 18.93 -14.49
CA VAL A 107 -1.77 19.34 -15.85
C VAL A 107 -1.21 18.10 -16.57
N LEU A 108 -2.09 17.34 -17.20
CA LEU A 108 -1.66 16.37 -18.21
C LEU A 108 -0.88 17.12 -19.29
N PRO A 109 0.06 16.46 -20.04
CA PRO A 109 0.84 17.09 -21.10
C PRO A 109 -0.06 17.98 -21.94
N ALA A 110 0.33 19.22 -22.17
CA ALA A 110 -0.54 20.27 -22.78
C ALA A 110 -1.14 19.92 -24.15
N GLY A 111 -0.62 18.89 -24.84
CA GLY A 111 -1.21 18.35 -26.06
C GLY A 111 -2.58 17.67 -25.83
N VAL A 112 -2.86 17.15 -24.62
CA VAL A 112 -4.13 16.50 -24.27
C VAL A 112 -5.19 17.54 -23.95
N VAL A 113 -4.80 18.70 -23.38
CA VAL A 113 -5.74 19.76 -22.97
C VAL A 113 -6.15 20.63 -24.16
N ALA A 114 -5.30 20.78 -25.18
CA ALA A 114 -5.57 21.65 -26.32
C ALA A 114 -6.75 21.20 -27.22
N ASN A 115 -7.16 19.92 -27.12
CA ASN A 115 -8.22 19.37 -27.98
C ASN A 115 -9.55 19.10 -27.22
N GLY A 116 -9.78 19.71 -26.09
CA GLY A 116 -11.10 19.69 -25.42
C GLY A 116 -11.49 18.35 -24.78
N LEU A 117 -10.56 17.42 -24.61
CA LEU A 117 -10.78 16.15 -23.91
C LEU A 117 -10.49 16.32 -22.42
N SER A 118 -11.49 16.77 -21.66
CA SER A 118 -11.50 16.64 -20.22
C SER A 118 -11.88 15.21 -19.87
N PHE A 119 -10.95 14.45 -19.28
CA PHE A 119 -11.26 13.12 -18.77
C PHE A 119 -12.09 13.23 -17.50
N PRO A 120 -13.23 12.50 -17.39
CA PRO A 120 -13.97 12.42 -16.14
C PRO A 120 -13.15 11.61 -15.12
N MET A 121 -12.56 12.31 -14.16
CA MET A 121 -12.06 11.67 -12.96
C MET A 121 -13.25 11.06 -12.24
N LYS A 122 -13.25 9.75 -12.00
CA LYS A 122 -14.20 9.11 -11.09
C LYS A 122 -13.94 9.68 -9.69
N GLY A 123 -14.74 10.67 -9.31
CA GLY A 123 -14.75 11.17 -7.95
C GLY A 123 -15.21 10.08 -7.00
N SER A 124 -14.46 9.84 -5.96
CA SER A 124 -14.94 9.12 -4.80
C SER A 124 -16.09 9.94 -4.20
N ASP A 125 -17.30 9.43 -4.31
CA ASP A 125 -18.49 9.98 -3.64
C ASP A 125 -18.28 9.97 -2.12
N SER A 126 -17.93 11.13 -1.57
CA SER A 126 -18.16 11.45 -0.17
C SER A 126 -19.25 12.50 -0.10
N THR A 127 -20.48 12.06 -0.04
CA THR A 127 -21.63 12.90 0.30
C THR A 127 -21.49 13.41 1.74
N ALA A 128 -21.03 14.65 1.90
CA ALA A 128 -21.23 15.43 3.10
C ALA A 128 -22.08 16.65 2.73
N GLN A 129 -23.35 16.61 3.10
CA GLN A 129 -24.25 17.73 3.04
C GLN A 129 -23.76 18.83 4.00
N SER A 130 -23.40 19.99 3.46
CA SER A 130 -23.18 21.21 4.22
C SER A 130 -24.50 21.97 4.32
N ALA A 131 -24.98 22.13 5.53
CA ALA A 131 -26.02 23.11 5.84
C ALA A 131 -25.36 24.46 6.19
N ASP A 132 -25.79 25.46 5.45
CA ASP A 132 -25.45 26.86 5.54
C ASP A 132 -26.01 27.50 6.84
N SER A 133 -25.21 28.26 7.56
CA SER A 133 -25.71 29.38 8.38
C SER A 133 -24.61 30.41 8.63
N SER A 134 -24.75 31.52 7.94
CA SER A 134 -24.08 32.80 8.13
C SER A 134 -24.34 33.41 9.50
N LEU A 135 -23.31 33.86 10.21
CA LEU A 135 -23.40 35.03 11.09
C LEU A 135 -22.04 35.74 11.16
N SER A 136 -22.10 36.99 10.76
CA SER A 136 -21.09 38.02 10.81
C SER A 136 -20.80 38.50 12.23
N MET A 137 -19.53 38.75 12.58
CA MET A 137 -19.13 39.87 13.42
C MET A 137 -17.63 40.17 13.32
N SER A 138 -17.33 41.44 13.15
CA SER A 138 -16.00 42.03 12.98
C SER A 138 -15.36 42.44 14.32
N PRO A 139 -14.21 43.16 14.34
CA PRO A 139 -13.01 42.68 15.05
C PRO A 139 -12.66 43.54 16.28
N THR A 140 -11.85 43.03 17.19
CA THR A 140 -11.13 43.86 18.15
C THR A 140 -9.63 43.52 18.16
N LYS A 141 -8.86 44.61 18.12
CA LYS A 141 -7.40 44.71 18.15
C LYS A 141 -6.84 44.46 19.56
N SER A 142 -5.68 43.84 19.65
CA SER A 142 -4.48 44.36 20.33
C SER A 142 -3.36 43.34 20.34
N SER A 143 -2.25 43.64 19.66
CA SER A 143 -0.90 43.94 20.11
C SER A 143 -0.15 42.80 20.86
N SER A 144 0.88 42.21 20.29
CA SER A 144 2.27 42.60 20.48
C SER A 144 3.23 41.58 19.81
N MET A 145 4.11 42.14 19.04
CA MET A 145 5.39 41.73 18.54
C MET A 145 6.00 40.47 19.15
N ARG A 146 6.28 39.49 18.26
CA ARG A 146 7.61 38.84 18.20
C ARG A 146 7.87 38.46 16.75
N THR A 147 8.70 39.23 16.10
CA THR A 147 9.34 38.92 14.84
C THR A 147 10.16 37.65 15.00
N GLN A 148 9.68 36.54 14.46
CA GLN A 148 10.54 35.44 14.06
C GLN A 148 10.91 35.69 12.60
N GLU A 149 12.19 35.90 12.38
CA GLU A 149 12.79 35.95 11.06
C GLU A 149 12.41 34.68 10.31
N ALA A 150 11.64 34.83 9.26
CA ALA A 150 11.35 33.77 8.30
C ALA A 150 12.64 33.48 7.53
N ASP A 151 13.08 32.21 7.55
CA ASP A 151 14.17 31.70 6.73
C ASP A 151 13.94 32.09 5.26
N PRO A 152 14.90 32.74 4.57
CA PRO A 152 14.72 33.21 3.18
C PRO A 152 14.79 32.07 2.12
N LYS A 153 14.58 30.80 2.49
CA LYS A 153 14.74 29.65 1.60
C LYS A 153 13.45 29.15 0.92
N ASP A 154 12.31 29.73 1.19
CA ASP A 154 11.03 29.15 0.68
C ASP A 154 10.38 29.91 -0.48
N SER A 155 11.04 30.97 -1.01
CA SER A 155 10.46 31.79 -2.09
C SER A 155 10.87 31.36 -3.51
N ASP A 156 11.68 30.32 -3.68
CA ASP A 156 12.26 29.98 -4.99
C ASP A 156 11.79 28.63 -5.59
N LYS A 157 10.71 28.03 -5.07
CA LYS A 157 10.10 26.82 -5.65
C LYS A 157 9.12 27.16 -6.76
N SER A 158 9.52 27.95 -7.74
CA SER A 158 8.61 28.35 -8.83
C SER A 158 8.49 27.33 -9.95
N TRP A 159 9.35 26.29 -10.01
CA TRP A 159 9.29 25.30 -11.08
C TRP A 159 9.42 23.86 -10.53
N SER A 160 8.57 22.97 -11.00
CA SER A 160 8.57 21.54 -10.66
C SER A 160 8.53 20.65 -11.92
N ILE A 161 8.63 21.27 -13.07
CA ILE A 161 8.55 20.63 -14.38
C ILE A 161 9.88 20.84 -15.11
N MET A 162 10.48 19.73 -15.59
CA MET A 162 11.67 19.78 -16.43
C MET A 162 11.34 19.17 -17.79
N ASP A 163 11.53 19.96 -18.84
CA ASP A 163 11.32 19.53 -20.24
C ASP A 163 12.64 19.55 -21.01
N MET A 164 13.10 18.34 -21.33
CA MET A 164 14.27 18.08 -22.17
C MET A 164 13.85 17.29 -23.43
N GLY A 165 12.60 17.36 -23.82
CA GLY A 165 12.08 16.70 -25.02
C GLY A 165 12.69 17.24 -26.29
N GLY A 166 12.94 16.38 -27.29
CA GLY A 166 13.38 16.75 -28.63
C GLY A 166 14.81 17.29 -28.75
N LEU A 167 15.67 17.14 -27.76
CA LEU A 167 17.03 17.68 -27.73
C LEU A 167 18.09 16.76 -28.33
N LYS A 168 17.69 15.60 -28.87
CA LYS A 168 18.59 14.57 -29.44
C LYS A 168 19.63 14.04 -28.44
N LEU A 169 19.29 14.00 -27.16
CA LEU A 169 20.15 13.50 -26.09
C LEU A 169 20.39 12.00 -26.24
N LYS A 170 21.62 11.55 -26.06
CA LYS A 170 21.99 10.14 -26.01
C LYS A 170 22.00 9.60 -24.57
N ASN A 171 22.28 10.47 -23.61
CA ASN A 171 22.32 10.14 -22.18
C ASN A 171 21.80 11.33 -21.36
N ILE A 172 21.34 11.04 -20.17
CA ILE A 172 20.95 12.04 -19.15
C ILE A 172 22.01 12.03 -18.06
N GLY A 173 22.57 13.22 -17.77
CA GLY A 173 23.54 13.37 -16.67
C GLY A 173 22.91 13.08 -15.32
N VAL A 174 23.63 12.39 -14.46
CA VAL A 174 23.16 12.01 -13.11
C VAL A 174 22.81 13.20 -12.22
N ASP A 175 23.37 14.38 -12.50
CA ASP A 175 23.11 15.59 -11.75
C ASP A 175 21.66 16.07 -11.83
N ILE A 176 20.91 15.66 -12.84
CA ILE A 176 19.49 15.98 -13.00
C ILE A 176 18.66 15.34 -11.87
N PHE A 177 19.05 14.16 -11.40
CA PHE A 177 18.31 13.45 -10.36
C PHE A 177 18.47 14.08 -8.97
N ARG A 178 19.32 15.11 -8.81
CA ARG A 178 19.41 15.93 -7.59
C ARG A 178 18.20 16.85 -7.39
N TYR A 179 17.44 17.13 -8.45
CA TYR A 179 16.24 17.96 -8.39
C TYR A 179 15.04 17.15 -7.85
N THR A 180 15.14 16.70 -6.60
CA THR A 180 14.16 15.79 -5.96
C THR A 180 12.75 16.38 -5.83
N PHE A 181 12.61 17.69 -6.02
CA PHE A 181 11.32 18.40 -6.01
C PHE A 181 10.54 18.30 -7.34
N LEU A 182 11.12 17.70 -8.39
CA LEU A 182 10.45 17.56 -9.67
C LEU A 182 9.19 16.69 -9.55
N THR A 183 8.10 17.20 -10.14
CA THR A 183 6.83 16.49 -10.29
C THR A 183 6.61 15.99 -11.70
N SER A 184 7.25 16.60 -12.71
CA SER A 184 7.14 16.18 -14.09
C SER A 184 8.49 16.24 -14.80
N LEU A 185 8.82 15.16 -15.51
CA LEU A 185 10.04 15.06 -16.30
C LEU A 185 9.70 14.60 -17.72
N PHE A 186 9.99 15.44 -18.70
CA PHE A 186 9.82 15.15 -20.12
C PHE A 186 11.19 14.96 -20.78
N ILE A 187 11.46 13.74 -21.22
CA ILE A 187 12.69 13.33 -21.93
C ILE A 187 12.36 12.64 -23.23
N ASN A 188 11.14 12.88 -23.72
CA ASN A 188 10.61 12.31 -24.93
C ASN A 188 11.36 12.77 -26.20
N HIS A 189 11.27 12.00 -27.28
CA HIS A 189 11.88 12.28 -28.58
C HIS A 189 13.38 12.61 -28.54
N ASN A 190 14.13 11.78 -27.82
CA ASN A 190 15.58 11.80 -27.76
C ASN A 190 16.19 10.51 -28.37
N ASN A 191 17.47 10.31 -28.17
CA ASN A 191 18.18 9.11 -28.62
C ASN A 191 18.66 8.26 -27.42
N LEU A 192 17.85 8.21 -26.34
CA LEU A 192 18.20 7.48 -25.12
C LEU A 192 18.06 5.97 -25.37
N THR A 193 19.10 5.21 -25.04
CA THR A 193 19.08 3.74 -25.10
C THR A 193 18.85 3.11 -23.73
N THR A 194 19.13 3.85 -22.66
CA THR A 194 18.96 3.43 -21.28
C THR A 194 18.47 4.57 -20.43
N LEU A 195 17.74 4.24 -19.37
CA LEU A 195 17.35 5.14 -18.30
C LEU A 195 18.18 4.82 -17.05
N SER A 196 18.78 5.85 -16.43
CA SER A 196 19.64 5.64 -15.26
C SER A 196 18.84 5.15 -14.03
N PRO A 197 19.33 4.15 -13.28
CA PRO A 197 18.78 3.76 -12.00
C PRO A 197 18.67 4.91 -10.97
N ALA A 198 19.52 5.96 -11.11
CA ALA A 198 19.46 7.14 -10.26
C ALA A 198 18.12 7.91 -10.35
N ILE A 199 17.23 7.56 -11.30
CA ILE A 199 15.88 8.11 -11.39
C ILE A 199 15.07 7.88 -10.10
N LEU A 200 15.39 6.85 -9.32
CA LEU A 200 14.78 6.57 -8.00
C LEU A 200 14.86 7.75 -7.01
N GLN A 201 15.78 8.71 -7.24
CA GLN A 201 15.91 9.90 -6.40
C GLN A 201 14.74 10.88 -6.57
N LEU A 202 14.04 10.84 -7.72
CA LEU A 202 12.92 11.73 -8.04
C LEU A 202 11.59 11.23 -7.45
N ARG A 203 11.54 10.99 -6.15
CA ARG A 203 10.38 10.36 -5.46
C ARG A 203 9.08 11.15 -5.54
N ASN A 204 9.15 12.44 -5.85
CA ASN A 204 7.97 13.30 -6.02
C ASN A 204 7.44 13.32 -7.46
N LEU A 205 8.06 12.52 -8.36
CA LEU A 205 7.69 12.51 -9.77
C LEU A 205 6.30 11.88 -9.95
N SER A 206 5.39 12.65 -10.52
CA SER A 206 4.03 12.24 -10.86
C SER A 206 3.89 11.89 -12.34
N VAL A 207 4.66 12.57 -13.22
CA VAL A 207 4.62 12.35 -14.66
C VAL A 207 6.04 12.11 -15.20
N LEU A 208 6.22 11.01 -15.92
CA LEU A 208 7.45 10.73 -16.69
C LEU A 208 7.06 10.44 -18.13
N ASP A 209 7.56 11.26 -19.06
CA ASP A 209 7.45 10.98 -20.49
C ASP A 209 8.82 10.68 -21.09
N ALA A 210 9.05 9.42 -21.44
CA ALA A 210 10.25 8.94 -22.12
C ALA A 210 9.93 8.36 -23.51
N SER A 211 8.80 8.76 -24.10
CA SER A 211 8.33 8.28 -25.39
C SER A 211 9.27 8.69 -26.54
N GLY A 212 9.25 7.97 -27.65
CA GLY A 212 10.03 8.31 -28.86
C GLY A 212 11.55 8.26 -28.61
N ASN A 213 12.02 7.27 -27.89
CA ASN A 213 13.44 7.00 -27.64
C ASN A 213 13.86 5.64 -28.24
N GLN A 214 15.01 5.14 -27.82
CA GLN A 214 15.56 3.84 -28.20
C GLN A 214 15.78 2.95 -26.98
N LEU A 215 14.93 3.09 -25.95
CA LEU A 215 15.06 2.36 -24.69
C LEU A 215 14.82 0.87 -24.92
N VAL A 216 15.79 0.04 -24.58
CA VAL A 216 15.67 -1.42 -24.66
C VAL A 216 15.17 -2.06 -23.36
N ALA A 217 15.32 -1.36 -22.25
CA ALA A 217 14.85 -1.78 -20.92
C ALA A 217 14.58 -0.55 -20.06
N ILE A 218 13.70 -0.74 -19.07
CA ILE A 218 13.45 0.21 -17.96
C ILE A 218 14.12 -0.36 -16.71
N PRO A 219 14.84 0.47 -15.92
CA PRO A 219 15.49 -0.01 -14.71
C PRO A 219 14.44 -0.39 -13.64
N PRO A 220 14.66 -1.45 -12.86
CA PRO A 220 13.74 -1.88 -11.78
C PRO A 220 13.45 -0.78 -10.76
N GLU A 221 14.40 0.12 -10.55
CA GLU A 221 14.30 1.27 -9.64
C GLU A 221 13.12 2.20 -9.97
N ILE A 222 12.53 2.10 -11.17
CA ILE A 222 11.31 2.84 -11.53
C ILE A 222 10.17 2.54 -10.54
N GLY A 223 10.12 1.33 -9.99
CA GLY A 223 9.12 0.92 -9.00
C GLY A 223 9.20 1.70 -7.68
N MET A 224 10.31 2.39 -7.42
CA MET A 224 10.46 3.25 -6.24
C MET A 224 9.79 4.63 -6.39
N LEU A 225 9.33 4.98 -7.60
CA LEU A 225 8.64 6.23 -7.89
C LEU A 225 7.12 6.10 -7.61
N THR A 226 6.76 5.77 -6.39
CA THR A 226 5.38 5.44 -6.00
C THR A 226 4.37 6.59 -6.16
N SER A 227 4.86 7.83 -6.41
CA SER A 227 4.03 8.99 -6.74
C SER A 227 3.66 9.09 -8.22
N LEU A 228 4.19 8.21 -9.09
CA LEU A 228 3.87 8.23 -10.53
C LEU A 228 2.39 7.92 -10.76
N SER A 229 1.71 8.83 -11.44
CA SER A 229 0.37 8.68 -11.97
C SER A 229 0.37 8.45 -13.50
N ALA A 230 1.40 8.94 -14.19
CA ALA A 230 1.54 8.75 -15.63
C ALA A 230 2.98 8.39 -16.01
N LEU A 231 3.13 7.29 -16.76
CA LEU A 231 4.39 6.81 -17.30
C LEU A 231 4.21 6.56 -18.79
N PHE A 232 4.83 7.39 -19.63
CA PHE A 232 4.75 7.26 -21.08
C PHE A 232 6.07 6.71 -21.64
N LEU A 233 5.97 5.56 -22.31
CA LEU A 233 7.06 4.81 -22.92
C LEU A 233 6.77 4.48 -24.38
N PHE A 234 5.87 5.22 -25.05
CA PHE A 234 5.49 5.00 -26.44
C PHE A 234 6.70 4.98 -27.34
N ASP A 235 6.64 4.21 -28.43
CA ASP A 235 7.63 4.22 -29.51
C ASP A 235 9.08 4.07 -28.99
N ASN A 236 9.34 3.00 -28.24
CA ASN A 236 10.65 2.56 -27.78
C ASN A 236 10.98 1.14 -28.30
N GLN A 237 12.04 0.53 -27.79
CA GLN A 237 12.48 -0.82 -28.17
C GLN A 237 12.36 -1.82 -27.01
N LEU A 238 11.37 -1.61 -26.12
CA LEU A 238 11.15 -2.46 -24.95
C LEU A 238 10.59 -3.82 -25.36
N THR A 239 11.25 -4.90 -24.94
CA THR A 239 10.78 -6.27 -25.15
C THR A 239 10.08 -6.85 -23.90
N ILE A 240 10.42 -6.33 -22.74
CA ILE A 240 9.85 -6.68 -21.44
C ILE A 240 9.63 -5.41 -20.61
N LEU A 241 8.74 -5.50 -19.64
CA LEU A 241 8.60 -4.52 -18.57
C LEU A 241 9.11 -5.11 -17.26
N PRO A 242 9.85 -4.34 -16.42
CA PRO A 242 10.27 -4.83 -15.13
C PRO A 242 9.05 -5.04 -14.23
N PRO A 243 8.95 -6.16 -13.51
CA PRO A 243 7.82 -6.46 -12.63
C PRO A 243 7.66 -5.43 -11.51
N GLU A 244 8.70 -4.69 -11.17
CA GLU A 244 8.69 -3.59 -10.20
C GLU A 244 7.77 -2.43 -10.60
N ILE A 245 7.38 -2.30 -11.88
CA ILE A 245 6.30 -1.37 -12.29
C ILE A 245 5.01 -1.72 -11.54
N GLY A 246 4.82 -2.97 -11.15
CA GLY A 246 3.69 -3.43 -10.34
C GLY A 246 3.58 -2.77 -8.96
N THR A 247 4.65 -2.16 -8.43
CA THR A 247 4.60 -1.40 -7.17
C THR A 247 4.06 0.01 -7.32
N LEU A 248 3.88 0.50 -8.56
CA LEU A 248 3.34 1.81 -8.88
C LEU A 248 1.80 1.81 -8.77
N TYR A 249 1.28 1.58 -7.58
CA TYR A 249 -0.16 1.43 -7.34
C TYR A 249 -0.99 2.69 -7.64
N GLN A 250 -0.36 3.87 -7.76
CA GLN A 250 -1.01 5.12 -8.14
C GLN A 250 -0.99 5.37 -9.66
N LEU A 251 -0.40 4.45 -10.45
CA LEU A 251 -0.25 4.63 -11.89
C LEU A 251 -1.60 4.49 -12.60
N GLU A 252 -2.12 5.60 -13.09
CA GLU A 252 -3.38 5.67 -13.85
C GLU A 252 -3.16 5.45 -15.35
N MET A 253 -2.02 5.87 -15.84
CA MET A 253 -1.68 5.80 -17.27
C MET A 253 -0.30 5.17 -17.48
N LEU A 254 -0.27 4.04 -18.18
CA LEU A 254 0.96 3.39 -18.62
C LEU A 254 0.97 3.29 -20.14
N GLY A 255 1.69 4.19 -20.82
CA GLY A 255 1.79 4.24 -22.27
C GLY A 255 2.88 3.32 -22.79
N ILE A 256 2.53 2.23 -23.50
CA ILE A 256 3.49 1.22 -24.01
C ILE A 256 3.34 0.91 -25.49
N GLU A 257 2.39 1.54 -26.19
CA GLU A 257 2.17 1.30 -27.61
C GLU A 257 3.44 1.65 -28.43
N GLY A 258 3.68 0.92 -29.52
CA GLY A 258 4.87 1.12 -30.35
C GLY A 258 6.15 0.45 -29.84
N ASN A 259 6.06 -0.48 -28.88
CA ASN A 259 7.20 -1.28 -28.40
C ASN A 259 7.09 -2.75 -28.87
N PRO A 260 8.19 -3.48 -29.06
CA PRO A 260 8.18 -4.91 -29.38
C PRO A 260 7.98 -5.78 -28.10
N LEU A 261 6.99 -5.45 -27.27
CA LEU A 261 6.69 -6.18 -26.04
C LEU A 261 6.08 -7.56 -26.32
N GLN A 262 6.11 -8.43 -25.30
CA GLN A 262 5.44 -9.73 -25.36
C GLN A 262 3.93 -9.57 -25.60
N PRO A 263 3.30 -10.43 -26.42
CA PRO A 263 1.88 -10.30 -26.79
C PRO A 263 0.92 -10.31 -25.61
N ASN A 264 1.23 -11.10 -24.56
CA ASN A 264 0.40 -11.18 -23.35
C ASN A 264 0.25 -9.84 -22.62
N LEU A 265 1.29 -9.00 -22.59
CA LEU A 265 1.23 -7.68 -21.95
C LEU A 265 0.30 -6.75 -22.74
N TYR A 266 0.33 -6.83 -24.06
CA TYR A 266 -0.60 -6.08 -24.92
C TYR A 266 -2.05 -6.56 -24.77
N GLU A 267 -2.27 -7.86 -24.64
CA GLU A 267 -3.61 -8.42 -24.45
C GLU A 267 -4.24 -7.93 -23.15
N ILE A 268 -3.49 -7.97 -22.04
CA ILE A 268 -3.94 -7.48 -20.74
C ILE A 268 -4.33 -6.00 -20.83
N ILE A 269 -3.44 -5.14 -21.34
CA ILE A 269 -3.71 -3.70 -21.37
C ILE A 269 -4.84 -3.35 -22.34
N LYS A 270 -4.99 -4.10 -23.43
CA LYS A 270 -6.06 -3.90 -24.42
C LYS A 270 -7.43 -4.28 -23.89
N GLN A 271 -7.51 -5.34 -23.08
CA GLN A 271 -8.79 -5.89 -22.61
C GLN A 271 -9.17 -5.32 -21.26
N GLU A 272 -8.21 -5.15 -20.33
CA GLU A 272 -8.44 -4.89 -18.94
C GLU A 272 -7.83 -3.56 -18.44
N GLY A 273 -6.98 -2.92 -19.26
CA GLY A 273 -6.43 -1.59 -18.98
C GLY A 273 -5.15 -1.57 -18.14
N THR A 274 -4.73 -0.36 -17.77
CA THR A 274 -3.46 -0.10 -17.06
C THR A 274 -3.41 -0.79 -15.70
N GLN A 275 -4.48 -0.73 -14.93
CA GLN A 275 -4.50 -1.28 -13.56
C GLN A 275 -4.35 -2.80 -13.54
N ALA A 276 -4.93 -3.50 -14.51
CA ALA A 276 -4.77 -4.95 -14.63
C ALA A 276 -3.33 -5.32 -15.01
N LEU A 277 -2.70 -4.56 -15.89
CA LEU A 277 -1.29 -4.79 -16.24
C LEU A 277 -0.36 -4.53 -15.06
N VAL A 278 -0.60 -3.46 -14.29
CA VAL A 278 0.14 -3.16 -13.05
C VAL A 278 -0.03 -4.30 -12.04
N ALA A 279 -1.26 -4.80 -11.85
CA ALA A 279 -1.53 -5.93 -10.97
C ALA A 279 -0.82 -7.22 -11.41
N TYR A 280 -0.85 -7.53 -12.71
CA TYR A 280 -0.15 -8.67 -13.29
C TYR A 280 1.37 -8.60 -13.04
N LEU A 281 1.99 -7.44 -13.28
CA LEU A 281 3.41 -7.22 -13.05
C LEU A 281 3.75 -7.35 -11.56
N ARG A 282 2.94 -6.78 -10.67
CA ARG A 282 3.10 -6.86 -9.23
C ARG A 282 3.06 -8.31 -8.74
N ASP A 283 2.09 -9.09 -9.21
CA ASP A 283 1.93 -10.49 -8.80
C ASP A 283 3.04 -11.40 -9.35
N SER A 284 3.71 -10.96 -10.41
CA SER A 284 4.87 -11.61 -11.03
C SER A 284 6.21 -11.15 -10.43
N CYS A 285 6.20 -10.15 -9.54
CA CYS A 285 7.43 -9.61 -8.94
C CYS A 285 8.08 -10.68 -8.04
N PRO A 286 9.40 -10.91 -8.16
CA PRO A 286 10.11 -11.79 -7.25
C PRO A 286 9.92 -11.38 -5.80
N VAL A 287 9.75 -12.35 -4.91
CA VAL A 287 9.67 -12.08 -3.47
C VAL A 287 11.00 -11.46 -3.02
N PRO A 288 10.97 -10.28 -2.37
CA PRO A 288 12.20 -9.66 -1.90
C PRO A 288 12.86 -10.50 -0.81
N VAL A 289 14.18 -10.33 -0.66
CA VAL A 289 14.90 -10.94 0.46
C VAL A 289 14.25 -10.47 1.77
N PRO A 290 13.95 -11.38 2.70
CA PRO A 290 13.35 -10.99 3.98
C PRO A 290 14.27 -10.01 4.72
N PRO A 291 13.70 -9.06 5.50
CA PRO A 291 14.49 -8.16 6.32
C PRO A 291 15.32 -8.96 7.32
N PRO A 292 16.45 -8.38 7.83
CA PRO A 292 17.22 -9.03 8.88
C PRO A 292 16.36 -9.30 10.12
N GLU A 293 16.70 -10.33 10.86
CA GLU A 293 16.04 -10.65 12.12
C GLU A 293 16.11 -9.45 13.08
N ARG A 294 15.02 -9.25 13.83
CA ARG A 294 14.96 -8.19 14.83
C ARG A 294 15.74 -8.62 16.07
N GLU A 295 16.56 -7.72 16.59
CA GLU A 295 17.28 -7.93 17.84
C GLU A 295 16.41 -7.58 19.04
N TRP A 296 16.57 -8.33 20.13
CA TRP A 296 15.98 -7.98 21.41
C TRP A 296 16.71 -6.80 22.01
N ILE A 297 15.96 -5.79 22.48
CA ILE A 297 16.49 -4.61 23.14
C ILE A 297 16.15 -4.73 24.63
N SER A 298 17.17 -4.84 25.48
CA SER A 298 16.99 -4.73 26.93
C SER A 298 16.73 -3.27 27.29
N LEU A 299 15.59 -3.01 27.94
CA LEU A 299 15.25 -1.66 28.42
C LEU A 299 15.75 -1.37 29.83
N ASP A 300 16.00 -2.40 30.63
CA ASP A 300 16.41 -2.30 32.03
C ASP A 300 17.83 -2.86 32.22
N MET A 301 18.80 -1.96 32.23
CA MET A 301 20.20 -2.31 32.49
C MET A 301 20.55 -2.30 33.99
N ASP A 302 19.66 -1.76 34.86
CA ASP A 302 19.92 -1.48 36.28
C ASP A 302 19.15 -2.39 37.26
N LEU A 303 18.40 -3.37 36.78
CA LEU A 303 17.76 -4.33 37.71
C LEU A 303 18.79 -5.28 38.30
N PRO A 304 18.70 -5.56 39.62
CA PRO A 304 19.56 -6.55 40.26
C PRO A 304 19.34 -7.92 39.60
N PRO A 305 20.40 -8.72 39.46
CA PRO A 305 20.27 -10.04 38.85
C PRO A 305 19.33 -10.91 39.71
N MET A 306 18.25 -11.38 39.12
CA MET A 306 17.34 -12.36 39.73
C MET A 306 17.99 -13.74 39.74
N SER A 307 17.59 -14.60 40.67
CA SER A 307 17.96 -16.02 40.58
C SER A 307 17.29 -16.66 39.37
N ALA A 308 17.86 -17.74 38.85
CA ALA A 308 17.27 -18.42 37.65
C ALA A 308 15.86 -18.96 37.96
N GLU A 309 15.56 -19.34 39.20
CA GLU A 309 14.23 -19.80 39.64
C GLU A 309 13.23 -18.64 39.71
N GLU A 310 13.65 -17.45 40.18
CA GLU A 310 12.83 -16.25 40.20
C GLU A 310 12.60 -15.72 38.78
N ASP A 311 13.61 -15.74 37.94
CA ASP A 311 13.50 -15.33 36.52
C ASP A 311 12.46 -16.20 35.79
N GLU A 312 12.54 -17.52 35.92
CA GLU A 312 11.54 -18.45 35.34
C GLU A 312 10.12 -18.22 35.92
N ALA A 313 10.01 -17.86 37.19
CA ALA A 313 8.71 -17.73 37.88
C ALA A 313 8.02 -16.37 37.58
N TYR A 314 8.77 -15.30 37.33
CA TYR A 314 8.21 -13.93 37.24
C TYR A 314 8.41 -13.27 35.88
N THR A 315 9.14 -13.89 34.94
CA THR A 315 9.34 -13.41 33.61
C THR A 315 8.41 -14.15 32.63
N PHE A 316 7.71 -13.39 31.80
CA PHE A 316 6.87 -13.93 30.72
C PHE A 316 6.89 -13.02 29.49
N ALA A 317 6.72 -13.61 28.32
CA ALA A 317 6.67 -12.91 27.05
C ALA A 317 5.22 -12.58 26.66
N VAL A 318 5.00 -11.39 26.14
CA VAL A 318 3.71 -10.94 25.61
C VAL A 318 3.88 -10.49 24.17
N LEU A 319 3.09 -11.02 23.26
CA LEU A 319 2.98 -10.56 21.88
C LEU A 319 1.67 -9.80 21.68
N SER A 320 1.73 -8.54 21.31
CA SER A 320 0.56 -7.75 20.88
C SER A 320 0.59 -7.60 19.36
N TYR A 321 -0.46 -8.07 18.66
CA TYR A 321 -0.47 -8.16 17.22
C TYR A 321 -1.84 -7.85 16.62
N ASN A 322 -1.95 -6.74 15.87
CA ASN A 322 -3.09 -6.52 14.99
C ASN A 322 -2.89 -7.35 13.72
N ILE A 323 -3.68 -8.39 13.55
CA ILE A 323 -3.53 -9.34 12.43
C ILE A 323 -4.13 -8.86 11.11
N LEU A 324 -4.79 -7.71 11.09
CA LEU A 324 -5.49 -7.13 9.93
C LEU A 324 -6.50 -8.13 9.33
N CYS A 325 -7.74 -8.13 9.79
CA CYS A 325 -8.75 -9.08 9.32
C CYS A 325 -8.97 -9.02 7.80
N GLU A 326 -9.53 -10.08 7.24
CA GLU A 326 -9.68 -10.28 5.80
C GLU A 326 -10.33 -9.09 5.11
N LYS A 327 -11.45 -8.59 5.64
CA LYS A 327 -12.23 -7.49 5.04
C LYS A 327 -11.49 -6.15 4.93
N TYR A 328 -10.42 -5.95 5.73
CA TYR A 328 -9.63 -4.72 5.68
C TYR A 328 -8.38 -4.85 4.80
N ALA A 329 -7.95 -6.07 4.49
CA ALA A 329 -6.80 -6.35 3.62
C ALA A 329 -7.19 -6.29 2.14
N THR A 330 -7.71 -5.16 1.69
CA THR A 330 -8.20 -5.00 0.32
C THR A 330 -7.11 -4.49 -0.64
N ALA A 331 -7.19 -4.90 -1.92
CA ALA A 331 -6.30 -4.38 -2.96
C ALA A 331 -6.40 -2.86 -3.13
N GLN A 332 -7.54 -2.25 -2.77
CA GLN A 332 -7.71 -0.80 -2.83
C GLN A 332 -6.85 -0.08 -1.77
N MET A 333 -6.75 -0.63 -0.57
CA MET A 333 -5.93 -0.05 0.51
C MET A 333 -4.44 -0.43 0.41
N TYR A 334 -4.17 -1.63 -0.09
CA TYR A 334 -2.83 -2.22 -0.17
C TYR A 334 -2.44 -2.53 -1.61
N GLY A 335 -2.71 -1.59 -2.53
CA GLY A 335 -2.48 -1.75 -3.96
C GLY A 335 -1.03 -2.05 -4.37
N TYR A 336 -0.07 -1.82 -3.46
CA TYR A 336 1.35 -2.16 -3.63
C TYR A 336 1.69 -3.60 -3.23
N THR A 337 0.76 -4.34 -2.60
CA THR A 337 0.99 -5.71 -2.12
C THR A 337 0.48 -6.70 -3.17
N PRO A 338 1.23 -7.76 -3.51
CA PRO A 338 0.77 -8.81 -4.40
C PRO A 338 -0.56 -9.43 -3.94
N SER A 339 -1.43 -9.79 -4.88
CA SER A 339 -2.77 -10.30 -4.57
C SER A 339 -2.73 -11.59 -3.74
N TRP A 340 -1.78 -12.48 -4.04
CA TRP A 340 -1.58 -13.73 -3.30
C TRP A 340 -1.16 -13.47 -1.84
N ALA A 341 -0.39 -12.39 -1.58
CA ALA A 341 0.04 -12.03 -0.22
C ALA A 341 -1.07 -11.35 0.59
N LEU A 342 -2.09 -10.78 -0.05
CA LEU A 342 -3.29 -10.26 0.61
C LEU A 342 -4.31 -11.35 0.92
N ALA A 343 -4.26 -12.48 0.19
CA ALA A 343 -5.20 -13.59 0.35
C ALA A 343 -5.22 -14.10 1.79
N TRP A 344 -6.42 -14.19 2.39
CA TRP A 344 -6.57 -14.58 3.79
C TRP A 344 -6.02 -15.99 4.09
N ASP A 345 -6.22 -16.92 3.16
CA ASP A 345 -5.71 -18.29 3.31
C ASP A 345 -4.19 -18.34 3.43
N TYR A 346 -3.49 -17.49 2.72
CA TYR A 346 -2.03 -17.34 2.86
C TYR A 346 -1.67 -16.65 4.17
N ARG A 347 -2.31 -15.54 4.49
CA ARG A 347 -1.98 -14.71 5.66
C ARG A 347 -2.24 -15.44 6.97
N LYS A 348 -3.37 -16.12 7.12
CA LYS A 348 -3.71 -16.86 8.36
C LYS A 348 -2.67 -17.93 8.71
N GLU A 349 -2.11 -18.61 7.69
CA GLU A 349 -1.05 -19.60 7.91
C GLU A 349 0.26 -18.93 8.35
N CYS A 350 0.65 -17.80 7.71
CA CYS A 350 1.83 -17.05 8.10
C CYS A 350 1.69 -16.51 9.54
N ILE A 351 0.52 -15.95 9.88
CA ILE A 351 0.23 -15.45 11.23
C ILE A 351 0.35 -16.57 12.26
N LEU A 352 -0.26 -17.72 12.01
CA LEU A 352 -0.18 -18.86 12.92
C LEU A 352 1.26 -19.33 13.13
N GLN A 353 2.02 -19.46 12.05
CA GLN A 353 3.43 -19.85 12.12
C GLN A 353 4.26 -18.84 12.93
N GLU A 354 4.02 -17.54 12.73
CA GLU A 354 4.68 -16.49 13.47
C GLU A 354 4.34 -16.55 14.96
N LEU A 355 3.06 -16.70 15.35
CA LEU A 355 2.63 -16.86 16.73
C LEU A 355 3.33 -18.05 17.39
N VAL A 356 3.29 -19.21 16.75
CA VAL A 356 3.92 -20.44 17.27
C VAL A 356 5.43 -20.28 17.41
N SER A 357 6.10 -19.59 16.47
CA SER A 357 7.54 -19.37 16.51
C SER A 357 7.98 -18.49 17.68
N TYR A 358 7.20 -17.44 18.01
CA TYR A 358 7.49 -16.59 19.18
C TYR A 358 7.29 -17.32 20.49
N ASN A 359 6.41 -18.30 20.56
CA ASN A 359 6.17 -19.13 21.74
C ASN A 359 5.96 -18.30 23.03
N ALA A 360 5.38 -17.12 22.93
CA ALA A 360 5.13 -16.22 24.07
C ALA A 360 4.04 -16.79 24.99
N GLU A 361 4.07 -16.40 26.27
CA GLU A 361 3.06 -16.84 27.24
C GLU A 361 1.69 -16.23 26.95
N PHE A 362 1.65 -15.03 26.31
CA PHE A 362 0.42 -14.35 25.93
C PHE A 362 0.46 -13.85 24.50
N PHE A 363 -0.62 -14.08 23.75
CA PHE A 363 -0.91 -13.41 22.49
C PHE A 363 -2.13 -12.51 22.65
N CYS A 364 -1.93 -11.20 22.54
CA CYS A 364 -2.99 -10.20 22.53
C CYS A 364 -3.27 -9.79 21.08
N LEU A 365 -4.23 -10.44 20.44
CA LEU A 365 -4.53 -10.23 19.02
C LEU A 365 -5.69 -9.25 18.85
N GLN A 366 -5.59 -8.37 17.85
CA GLN A 366 -6.64 -7.45 17.44
C GLN A 366 -7.04 -7.72 15.99
N GLU A 367 -8.25 -7.32 15.63
CA GLU A 367 -8.86 -7.56 14.33
C GLU A 367 -9.02 -9.05 13.97
N VAL A 368 -9.32 -9.88 14.96
CA VAL A 368 -9.67 -11.28 14.75
C VAL A 368 -11.16 -11.37 14.46
N GLU A 369 -11.57 -11.88 13.30
CA GLU A 369 -12.99 -12.13 13.01
C GLU A 369 -13.51 -13.32 13.81
N MET A 370 -14.81 -13.25 14.21
CA MET A 370 -15.42 -14.28 15.07
C MET A 370 -15.30 -15.69 14.45
N GLY A 371 -15.63 -15.84 13.17
CA GLY A 371 -15.50 -17.13 12.49
C GLY A 371 -14.05 -17.62 12.48
N GLN A 372 -13.08 -16.72 12.22
CA GLN A 372 -11.66 -17.10 12.21
C GLN A 372 -11.14 -17.49 13.60
N PHE A 373 -11.67 -16.87 14.67
CA PHE A 373 -11.31 -17.28 16.02
C PHE A 373 -11.74 -18.73 16.29
N TYR A 374 -13.01 -19.06 16.10
CA TYR A 374 -13.55 -20.37 16.48
C TYR A 374 -13.19 -21.48 15.50
N ASP A 375 -13.13 -21.18 14.19
CA ASP A 375 -12.93 -22.21 13.16
C ASP A 375 -11.45 -22.45 12.85
N TYR A 376 -10.58 -21.50 13.17
CA TYR A 376 -9.17 -21.60 12.79
C TYR A 376 -8.19 -21.39 13.96
N PHE A 377 -8.14 -20.20 14.58
CA PHE A 377 -7.09 -19.89 15.57
C PHE A 377 -7.21 -20.69 16.86
N GLU A 378 -8.39 -20.74 17.47
CA GLU A 378 -8.61 -21.47 18.70
C GLU A 378 -8.25 -22.96 18.58
N PRO A 379 -8.80 -23.75 17.63
CA PRO A 379 -8.44 -25.16 17.52
C PRO A 379 -6.97 -25.40 17.17
N LYS A 380 -6.34 -24.50 16.41
CA LYS A 380 -4.92 -24.63 16.05
C LYS A 380 -4.01 -24.31 17.24
N LEU A 381 -4.24 -23.19 17.91
CA LEU A 381 -3.43 -22.78 19.07
C LEU A 381 -3.63 -23.72 20.28
N ASN A 382 -4.82 -24.31 20.45
CA ASN A 382 -5.04 -25.36 21.45
C ASN A 382 -4.11 -26.56 21.26
N GLN A 383 -3.80 -26.94 20.02
CA GLN A 383 -2.84 -28.01 19.72
C GLN A 383 -1.41 -27.65 20.16
N HIS A 384 -1.12 -26.37 20.34
CA HIS A 384 0.15 -25.85 20.83
C HIS A 384 0.12 -25.46 22.33
N GLY A 385 -0.92 -25.88 23.06
CA GLY A 385 -1.02 -25.67 24.49
C GLY A 385 -1.53 -24.29 24.92
N TYR A 386 -2.22 -23.57 24.04
CA TYR A 386 -2.85 -22.27 24.36
C TYR A 386 -4.35 -22.43 24.54
N GLU A 387 -4.90 -21.65 25.44
CA GLU A 387 -6.35 -21.42 25.59
C GLU A 387 -6.66 -19.97 25.24
N GLY A 388 -7.82 -19.72 24.59
CA GLY A 388 -8.20 -18.40 24.10
C GLY A 388 -9.45 -17.84 24.78
N ILE A 389 -9.45 -16.53 25.01
CA ILE A 389 -10.65 -15.75 25.29
C ILE A 389 -10.86 -14.74 24.17
N TYR A 390 -12.11 -14.59 23.72
CA TYR A 390 -12.45 -13.77 22.57
C TYR A 390 -13.66 -12.89 22.83
N TRP A 391 -13.63 -11.65 22.35
CA TRP A 391 -14.79 -10.77 22.33
C TRP A 391 -14.87 -9.98 21.02
N PRO A 392 -15.98 -10.12 20.27
CA PRO A 392 -16.23 -9.31 19.09
C PRO A 392 -16.60 -7.88 19.45
N LYS A 393 -16.43 -6.95 18.52
CA LYS A 393 -16.96 -5.58 18.63
C LYS A 393 -18.46 -5.60 18.93
N SER A 394 -18.93 -4.63 19.71
CA SER A 394 -20.30 -4.65 20.29
C SER A 394 -21.44 -4.71 19.27
N ARG A 395 -21.20 -4.30 18.01
CA ARG A 395 -22.17 -4.42 16.90
C ARG A 395 -22.59 -5.87 16.63
N ALA A 396 -21.76 -6.87 16.94
CA ALA A 396 -22.07 -8.28 16.73
C ALA A 396 -23.37 -8.72 17.42
N ARG A 397 -23.78 -8.04 18.48
CA ARG A 397 -25.02 -8.39 19.23
C ARG A 397 -26.29 -8.14 18.45
N THR A 398 -26.29 -7.23 17.50
CA THR A 398 -27.46 -6.82 16.72
C THR A 398 -27.47 -7.35 15.31
N MET A 399 -26.44 -8.09 14.91
CA MET A 399 -26.27 -8.64 13.57
C MET A 399 -26.80 -10.07 13.50
N ARG A 400 -27.17 -10.51 12.29
CA ARG A 400 -27.54 -11.91 12.01
C ARG A 400 -26.32 -12.81 12.15
N ASP A 401 -26.57 -14.11 12.34
CA ASP A 401 -25.50 -15.07 12.63
C ASP A 401 -24.45 -15.17 11.50
N ASP A 402 -24.87 -15.08 10.24
CA ASP A 402 -24.00 -15.05 9.08
C ASP A 402 -23.09 -13.81 9.05
N GLU A 403 -23.66 -12.63 9.31
CA GLU A 403 -22.93 -11.36 9.34
C GLU A 403 -22.03 -11.26 10.57
N ARG A 404 -22.44 -11.84 11.70
CA ARG A 404 -21.71 -11.85 12.97
C ARG A 404 -20.37 -12.54 12.84
N GLN A 405 -20.25 -13.58 12.03
CA GLN A 405 -18.99 -14.32 11.80
C GLN A 405 -17.87 -13.42 11.26
N HIS A 406 -18.24 -12.37 10.51
CA HIS A 406 -17.30 -11.39 9.96
C HIS A 406 -17.04 -10.17 10.86
N VAL A 407 -17.58 -10.17 12.08
CA VAL A 407 -17.28 -9.09 13.04
C VAL A 407 -15.94 -9.37 13.70
N ASP A 408 -15.02 -8.42 13.57
CA ASP A 408 -13.72 -8.47 14.21
C ASP A 408 -13.79 -8.10 15.69
N GLY A 409 -12.82 -8.59 16.46
CA GLY A 409 -12.73 -8.37 17.90
C GLY A 409 -11.31 -8.50 18.43
N CYS A 410 -11.21 -8.65 19.74
CA CYS A 410 -9.96 -8.90 20.45
C CYS A 410 -9.93 -10.36 20.95
N ALA A 411 -8.81 -11.04 20.72
CA ALA A 411 -8.54 -12.38 21.23
C ALA A 411 -7.28 -12.37 22.10
N THR A 412 -7.37 -12.97 23.28
CA THR A 412 -6.20 -13.17 24.14
C THR A 412 -6.00 -14.66 24.34
N PHE A 413 -4.85 -15.16 23.91
CA PHE A 413 -4.42 -16.54 24.12
C PHE A 413 -3.36 -16.57 25.22
N PHE A 414 -3.37 -17.62 26.02
CA PHE A 414 -2.40 -17.83 27.10
C PHE A 414 -1.96 -19.29 27.16
N LYS A 415 -0.69 -19.55 27.54
CA LYS A 415 -0.19 -20.89 27.72
C LYS A 415 -0.80 -21.57 28.93
N THR A 416 -1.42 -22.74 28.74
CA THR A 416 -2.12 -23.47 29.76
C THR A 416 -1.19 -24.23 30.74
N ASP A 417 0.06 -24.46 30.40
CA ASP A 417 1.06 -25.03 31.30
C ASP A 417 1.59 -24.04 32.33
N THR A 418 1.54 -22.75 32.01
CA THR A 418 2.06 -21.66 32.83
C THR A 418 0.93 -20.94 33.58
N PHE A 419 -0.19 -20.68 32.90
CA PHE A 419 -1.28 -19.87 33.46
C PHE A 419 -2.64 -20.59 33.45
N GLU A 420 -3.51 -20.20 34.36
CA GLU A 420 -4.90 -20.65 34.46
C GLU A 420 -5.83 -19.43 34.47
N LEU A 421 -6.92 -19.48 33.69
CA LEU A 421 -7.92 -18.43 33.67
C LEU A 421 -8.78 -18.50 34.94
N VAL A 422 -8.73 -17.45 35.77
CA VAL A 422 -9.52 -17.33 36.99
C VAL A 422 -10.85 -16.63 36.73
N ASP A 423 -10.81 -15.53 35.94
CA ASP A 423 -12.00 -14.77 35.60
C ASP A 423 -11.78 -14.01 34.29
N LYS A 424 -12.86 -13.66 33.60
CA LYS A 424 -12.83 -12.86 32.39
C LYS A 424 -13.92 -11.81 32.39
N HIS A 425 -13.59 -10.63 31.84
CA HIS A 425 -14.52 -9.52 31.78
C HIS A 425 -14.46 -8.82 30.42
N LEU A 426 -15.67 -8.55 29.86
CA LEU A 426 -15.81 -7.77 28.63
C LEU A 426 -16.07 -6.32 28.97
N ILE A 427 -15.31 -5.43 28.39
CA ILE A 427 -15.57 -4.00 28.41
C ILE A 427 -16.09 -3.57 27.02
N GLU A 428 -17.30 -3.05 27.00
CA GLU A 428 -17.85 -2.32 25.86
C GLU A 428 -17.82 -0.83 26.19
N PHE A 429 -16.89 -0.10 25.57
CA PHE A 429 -16.66 1.31 25.89
C PHE A 429 -17.90 2.19 25.74
N ASN A 430 -18.76 1.91 24.75
CA ASN A 430 -20.01 2.64 24.55
C ASN A 430 -21.00 2.40 25.72
N GLN A 431 -21.05 1.20 26.29
CA GLN A 431 -21.95 0.87 27.41
C GLN A 431 -21.43 1.50 28.72
N ILE A 432 -20.12 1.46 28.95
CA ILE A 432 -19.51 2.10 30.12
C ILE A 432 -19.77 3.61 30.11
N ALA A 433 -19.60 4.26 28.94
CA ALA A 433 -19.92 5.68 28.79
C ALA A 433 -21.37 6.03 29.16
N LEU A 434 -22.31 5.09 28.89
CA LEU A 434 -23.72 5.25 29.27
C LEU A 434 -23.97 5.10 30.78
N GLN A 435 -23.31 4.12 31.41
CA GLN A 435 -23.60 3.66 32.77
C GLN A 435 -22.89 4.52 33.81
N ARG A 436 -21.68 4.99 33.53
CA ARG A 436 -20.87 5.76 34.50
C ARG A 436 -21.46 7.16 34.73
N PRO A 437 -21.74 7.53 35.97
CA PRO A 437 -22.35 8.84 36.31
C PRO A 437 -21.36 10.01 36.20
N ASP A 438 -20.05 9.74 36.28
CA ASP A 438 -18.98 10.73 36.13
C ASP A 438 -18.76 11.19 34.67
N PHE A 439 -19.25 10.44 33.71
CA PHE A 439 -19.27 10.88 32.31
C PHE A 439 -20.46 11.80 32.05
N LYS A 440 -20.18 13.09 31.78
CA LYS A 440 -21.24 14.03 31.34
C LYS A 440 -21.80 13.58 30.01
N LYS A 441 -23.09 13.30 29.98
CA LYS A 441 -23.82 12.85 28.76
C LYS A 441 -24.13 14.05 27.84
N THR A 442 -23.07 14.62 27.27
CA THR A 442 -23.19 15.73 26.31
C THR A 442 -23.55 15.21 24.92
N GLN A 443 -24.02 16.10 24.05
CA GLN A 443 -24.28 15.78 22.64
C GLN A 443 -23.05 15.18 21.95
N ASP A 444 -21.85 15.69 22.27
CA ASP A 444 -20.59 15.18 21.70
C ASP A 444 -20.29 13.75 22.14
N ILE A 445 -20.52 13.40 23.43
CA ILE A 445 -20.37 12.03 23.90
C ILE A 445 -21.30 11.09 23.13
N PHE A 446 -22.57 11.47 22.95
CA PHE A 446 -23.51 10.67 22.16
C PHE A 446 -23.07 10.48 20.72
N ASN A 447 -22.69 11.54 20.02
CA ASN A 447 -22.39 11.49 18.60
C ASN A 447 -21.01 10.88 18.29
N ARG A 448 -20.05 11.03 19.19
CA ARG A 448 -18.66 10.67 18.94
C ARG A 448 -18.23 9.37 19.64
N VAL A 449 -18.50 9.23 20.94
CA VAL A 449 -18.03 8.09 21.75
C VAL A 449 -18.99 6.90 21.65
N MET A 450 -20.29 7.14 21.83
CA MET A 450 -21.27 6.07 21.90
C MET A 450 -21.55 5.38 20.56
N THR A 451 -21.23 6.02 19.46
CA THR A 451 -21.30 5.41 18.13
C THR A 451 -20.16 4.44 17.84
N LYS A 452 -19.16 4.35 18.73
CA LYS A 452 -17.99 3.48 18.53
C LYS A 452 -18.21 2.14 19.26
N ASP A 453 -17.97 1.07 18.53
CA ASP A 453 -18.24 -0.31 18.96
C ASP A 453 -16.99 -1.05 19.46
N ASN A 454 -15.92 -0.32 19.76
CA ASN A 454 -14.68 -0.86 20.30
C ASN A 454 -14.91 -1.54 21.65
N VAL A 455 -14.12 -2.59 21.90
CA VAL A 455 -14.21 -3.43 23.10
C VAL A 455 -12.82 -3.67 23.67
N ALA A 456 -12.78 -4.04 24.95
CA ALA A 456 -11.61 -4.64 25.58
C ALA A 456 -11.95 -6.02 26.15
N CYS A 457 -11.07 -6.98 25.93
CA CYS A 457 -11.11 -8.32 26.49
C CYS A 457 -10.13 -8.39 27.66
N ILE A 458 -10.65 -8.59 28.88
CA ILE A 458 -9.84 -8.66 30.09
C ILE A 458 -9.88 -10.07 30.63
N GLY A 459 -8.70 -10.66 30.92
CA GLY A 459 -8.53 -11.93 31.61
C GLY A 459 -7.78 -11.73 32.90
N MET A 460 -8.27 -12.30 33.99
CA MET A 460 -7.51 -12.49 35.22
C MET A 460 -6.95 -13.90 35.25
N LEU A 461 -5.63 -14.01 35.23
CA LEU A 461 -4.91 -15.27 35.13
C LEU A 461 -4.04 -15.48 36.37
N GLU A 462 -3.93 -16.75 36.79
CA GLU A 462 -3.09 -17.16 37.92
C GLU A 462 -1.93 -18.00 37.40
N HIS A 463 -0.72 -17.66 37.77
CA HIS A 463 0.46 -18.45 37.45
C HIS A 463 0.47 -19.75 38.26
N ARG A 464 0.45 -20.91 37.59
CA ARG A 464 0.24 -22.23 38.18
C ARG A 464 1.27 -22.62 39.24
N LYS A 465 2.53 -22.27 39.03
CA LYS A 465 3.62 -22.62 39.95
C LYS A 465 3.78 -21.59 41.07
N ALA A 466 3.76 -20.29 40.73
CA ALA A 466 4.05 -19.22 41.69
C ALA A 466 2.83 -18.65 42.38
N GLY A 467 1.60 -18.93 41.94
CA GLY A 467 0.33 -18.56 42.55
C GLY A 467 -0.03 -17.07 42.52
N TYR A 468 0.75 -16.25 41.86
CA TYR A 468 0.40 -14.83 41.68
C TYR A 468 -0.64 -14.65 40.56
N LYS A 469 -1.40 -13.57 40.67
CA LYS A 469 -2.44 -13.23 39.70
C LYS A 469 -2.03 -12.01 38.91
N ILE A 470 -2.32 -12.06 37.57
CA ILE A 470 -2.14 -10.95 36.68
C ILE A 470 -3.44 -10.63 35.96
N ILE A 471 -3.59 -9.39 35.53
CA ILE A 471 -4.69 -8.95 34.68
C ILE A 471 -4.11 -8.58 33.34
N VAL A 472 -4.59 -9.27 32.29
CA VAL A 472 -4.24 -8.97 30.89
C VAL A 472 -5.44 -8.28 30.25
N ALA A 473 -5.26 -7.04 29.82
CA ALA A 473 -6.28 -6.26 29.13
C ALA A 473 -5.88 -6.04 27.68
N ASN A 474 -6.59 -6.67 26.76
CA ASN A 474 -6.38 -6.53 25.32
C ASN A 474 -7.51 -5.67 24.73
N ALA A 475 -7.14 -4.55 24.10
CA ALA A 475 -8.09 -3.62 23.51
C ALA A 475 -7.61 -3.12 22.15
N HIS A 476 -8.58 -2.87 21.25
CA HIS A 476 -8.33 -2.17 20.00
C HIS A 476 -9.07 -0.82 20.03
N MET A 477 -8.32 0.26 20.28
CA MET A 477 -8.86 1.61 20.37
C MET A 477 -9.35 2.10 18.99
N HIS A 478 -10.18 3.15 18.99
CA HIS A 478 -10.65 3.75 17.75
C HIS A 478 -9.46 4.26 16.91
N TRP A 479 -9.38 3.84 15.64
CA TRP A 479 -8.20 4.05 14.79
C TRP A 479 -8.02 5.48 14.28
N ASN A 480 -9.13 6.21 13.96
CA ASN A 480 -9.08 7.49 13.26
C ASN A 480 -8.37 8.57 14.10
N PRO A 481 -7.32 9.24 13.58
CA PRO A 481 -6.57 10.27 14.29
C PRO A 481 -7.39 11.53 14.62
N GLU A 482 -8.48 11.80 13.91
CA GLU A 482 -9.38 12.94 14.18
C GLU A 482 -10.23 12.77 15.45
N PHE A 483 -10.29 11.54 15.98
CA PHE A 483 -11.06 11.18 17.17
C PHE A 483 -10.14 10.99 18.40
N ARG A 484 -9.24 11.95 18.65
CA ARG A 484 -8.33 11.90 19.82
C ARG A 484 -9.07 11.90 21.13
N ASP A 485 -10.17 12.66 21.22
CA ASP A 485 -11.08 12.71 22.34
C ASP A 485 -11.71 11.35 22.64
N VAL A 486 -12.15 10.62 21.61
CA VAL A 486 -12.69 9.26 21.74
C VAL A 486 -11.63 8.30 22.31
N LYS A 487 -10.40 8.35 21.77
CA LYS A 487 -9.29 7.52 22.28
C LYS A 487 -8.97 7.81 23.74
N LEU A 488 -8.94 9.10 24.10
CA LEU A 488 -8.69 9.51 25.50
C LEU A 488 -9.77 8.97 26.44
N VAL A 489 -11.04 9.07 26.03
CA VAL A 489 -12.17 8.53 26.79
C VAL A 489 -12.08 7.02 26.92
N GLN A 490 -11.79 6.29 25.83
CA GLN A 490 -11.60 4.83 25.86
C GLN A 490 -10.42 4.42 26.76
N ALA A 491 -9.33 5.19 26.76
CA ALA A 491 -8.17 4.91 27.63
C ALA A 491 -8.42 5.21 29.11
N ALA A 492 -9.36 6.10 29.44
CA ALA A 492 -9.70 6.47 30.80
C ALA A 492 -10.78 5.55 31.42
N MET A 493 -11.41 4.71 30.64
CA MET A 493 -12.42 3.74 31.09
C MET A 493 -11.78 2.47 31.60
#